data_06088b9855b71c1c56b6e5602cb18f1e
#
_entry.id   06088b9855b71c1c56b6e5602cb18f1e
#
_cell.length_a   1.000
_cell.length_b   1.000
_cell.length_c   1.000
_cell.angle_alpha   90.00
_cell.angle_beta   90.00
_cell.angle_gamma   90.00
#
_symmetry.space_group_name_H-M   'P 1'
#
loop_
_entity.id
_entity.type
_entity.pdbx_description
1 polymer ?
#
loop_
_entity_poly.entity_id
_entity_poly.type
_entity_poly.pdbx_seq_one_letter_code
_entity_poly.pdbx_strand_id
1 'polypeptide(L)'
;MTTLLHKHSQAFSETEIDGEVVVMDLARGDFFSLTGTAAAAWRKIDGTRDRAALIADLAAEFGQAADTVAPDVDAFLEQLTAAGLIDGAD
;
A
#
# COMPACT_ATOMS: atom_id res chain seq x y z
N MET A 1 19.83 -6.61 3.92
CA MET A 1 18.77 -6.95 4.86
C MET A 1 17.43 -6.44 4.32
N THR A 2 16.42 -7.28 4.35
CA THR A 2 15.10 -6.95 3.81
C THR A 2 14.28 -6.18 4.84
N THR A 3 13.70 -5.03 4.42
CA THR A 3 12.84 -4.24 5.29
C THR A 3 11.40 -4.56 4.99
N LEU A 4 10.67 -4.98 5.99
CA LEU A 4 9.24 -5.28 5.84
C LEU A 4 8.41 -4.00 5.86
N LEU A 5 7.34 -4.00 5.07
CA LEU A 5 6.42 -2.87 4.98
C LEU A 5 5.44 -2.93 6.14
N HIS A 6 5.31 -1.83 6.86
CA HIS A 6 4.42 -1.72 8.03
C HIS A 6 3.51 -0.51 7.89
N LYS A 7 2.29 -0.63 8.36
CA LYS A 7 1.38 0.50 8.50
C LYS A 7 1.57 1.16 9.86
N HIS A 8 1.49 2.48 9.88
CA HIS A 8 1.42 3.24 11.11
C HIS A 8 -0.04 3.36 11.53
N SER A 9 -0.57 2.34 12.17
CA SER A 9 -2.01 2.21 12.43
C SER A 9 -2.60 3.33 13.27
N GLN A 10 -1.78 4.08 13.99
CA GLN A 10 -2.25 5.24 14.77
C GLN A 10 -2.28 6.53 13.95
N ALA A 11 -1.75 6.52 12.73
CA ALA A 11 -1.67 7.71 11.89
C ALA A 11 -2.88 7.88 10.98
N PHE A 12 -3.74 6.87 10.88
CA PHE A 12 -4.87 6.89 9.95
C PHE A 12 -6.07 6.16 10.51
N SER A 13 -7.21 6.42 9.89
CA SER A 13 -8.44 5.63 10.05
C SER A 13 -8.79 5.07 8.69
N GLU A 14 -9.28 3.84 8.64
CA GLU A 14 -9.68 3.24 7.37
C GLU A 14 -11.06 2.62 7.45
N THR A 15 -11.76 2.65 6.32
CA THR A 15 -13.09 2.06 6.16
C THR A 15 -13.13 1.38 4.80
N GLU A 16 -13.71 0.20 4.73
CA GLU A 16 -13.89 -0.51 3.48
C GLU A 16 -15.37 -0.50 3.09
N ILE A 17 -15.66 -0.02 1.89
CA ILE A 17 -17.03 0.12 1.38
C ILE A 17 -17.05 -0.44 -0.04
N ASP A 18 -17.78 -1.53 -0.26
CA ASP A 18 -17.98 -2.14 -1.58
C ASP A 18 -16.67 -2.41 -2.32
N GLY A 19 -15.66 -2.90 -1.61
CA GLY A 19 -14.35 -3.21 -2.19
C GLY A 19 -13.41 -2.02 -2.31
N GLU A 20 -13.88 -0.83 -2.00
CA GLU A 20 -13.07 0.38 -1.95
C GLU A 20 -12.54 0.58 -0.53
N VAL A 21 -11.25 0.89 -0.40
CA VAL A 21 -10.65 1.23 0.89
C VAL A 21 -10.50 2.74 0.97
N VAL A 22 -11.10 3.34 1.97
CA VAL A 22 -10.97 4.78 2.23
C VAL A 22 -10.07 4.95 3.45
N VAL A 23 -8.94 5.61 3.27
CA VAL A 23 -7.96 5.87 4.33
C VAL A 23 -7.94 7.35 4.62
N MET A 24 -8.11 7.73 5.88
CA MET A 24 -8.01 9.12 6.29
C MET A 24 -6.73 9.34 7.09
N ASP A 25 -5.91 10.29 6.64
CA ASP A 25 -4.72 10.74 7.32
C ASP A 25 -5.16 11.61 8.50
N LEU A 26 -4.93 11.14 9.73
CA LEU A 26 -5.39 11.83 10.93
C LEU A 26 -4.62 13.13 11.22
N ALA A 27 -3.39 13.23 10.74
CA ALA A 27 -2.58 14.42 10.95
C ALA A 27 -3.04 15.61 10.10
N ARG A 28 -3.45 15.33 8.85
CA ARG A 28 -3.82 16.37 7.88
C ARG A 28 -5.30 16.41 7.56
N GLY A 29 -6.02 15.32 7.84
CA GLY A 29 -7.42 15.19 7.48
C GLY A 29 -7.64 14.86 6.00
N ASP A 30 -6.60 14.46 5.27
CA ASP A 30 -6.70 14.09 3.86
C ASP A 30 -7.25 12.68 3.72
N PHE A 31 -7.95 12.45 2.61
CA PHE A 31 -8.49 11.13 2.28
C PHE A 31 -7.78 10.52 1.10
N PHE A 32 -7.61 9.20 1.16
CA PHE A 32 -7.14 8.38 0.04
C PHE A 32 -8.22 7.36 -0.26
N SER A 33 -8.71 7.35 -1.49
CA SER A 33 -9.70 6.38 -1.94
C SER A 33 -8.99 5.35 -2.81
N LEU A 34 -8.94 4.12 -2.35
CA LEU A 34 -8.14 3.07 -2.97
C LEU A 34 -9.04 2.01 -3.57
N THR A 35 -8.82 1.70 -4.85
CA THR A 35 -9.55 0.67 -5.57
C THR A 35 -8.58 -0.18 -6.38
N GLY A 36 -9.03 -1.36 -6.82
CA GLY A 36 -8.24 -2.23 -7.69
C GLY A 36 -6.89 -2.60 -7.08
N THR A 37 -5.83 -2.38 -7.85
CA THR A 37 -4.46 -2.72 -7.44
C THR A 37 -4.03 -1.96 -6.18
N ALA A 38 -4.40 -0.69 -6.06
CA ALA A 38 -4.06 0.12 -4.89
C ALA A 38 -4.69 -0.44 -3.62
N ALA A 39 -5.95 -0.82 -3.68
CA ALA A 39 -6.64 -1.43 -2.54
C ALA A 39 -6.01 -2.77 -2.16
N ALA A 40 -5.69 -3.60 -3.16
CA ALA A 40 -5.03 -4.88 -2.93
C ALA A 40 -3.65 -4.68 -2.31
N ALA A 41 -2.88 -3.71 -2.79
CA ALA A 41 -1.56 -3.39 -2.25
C ALA A 41 -1.67 -2.95 -0.78
N TRP A 42 -2.61 -2.08 -0.49
CA TRP A 42 -2.84 -1.61 0.86
C TRP A 42 -3.12 -2.76 1.84
N ARG A 43 -4.00 -3.67 1.45
CA ARG A 43 -4.36 -4.82 2.30
C ARG A 43 -3.18 -5.75 2.57
N LYS A 44 -2.22 -5.81 1.64
CA LYS A 44 -1.05 -6.67 1.75
C LYS A 44 0.11 -6.05 2.55
N ILE A 45 0.01 -4.78 2.90
CA ILE A 45 1.00 -4.12 3.75
C ILE A 45 0.63 -4.42 5.21
N ASP A 46 1.10 -5.56 5.71
CA ASP A 46 0.71 -6.07 7.03
C ASP A 46 1.91 -6.48 7.90
N GLY A 47 3.11 -6.05 7.52
CA GLY A 47 4.32 -6.38 8.28
C GLY A 47 4.95 -7.72 7.90
N THR A 48 4.41 -8.42 6.91
CA THR A 48 4.92 -9.74 6.49
C THR A 48 5.61 -9.72 5.13
N ARG A 49 5.56 -8.61 4.40
CA ARG A 49 6.13 -8.49 3.06
C ARG A 49 7.04 -7.29 2.96
N ASP A 50 8.10 -7.46 2.19
CA ASP A 50 8.91 -6.33 1.71
C ASP A 50 8.36 -5.85 0.36
N ARG A 51 9.02 -4.86 -0.24
CA ARG A 51 8.64 -4.32 -1.55
C ARG A 51 8.61 -5.42 -2.63
N ALA A 52 9.63 -6.25 -2.68
CA ALA A 52 9.73 -7.30 -3.71
C ALA A 52 8.61 -8.31 -3.58
N ALA A 53 8.30 -8.75 -2.36
CA ALA A 53 7.22 -9.71 -2.10
C ALA A 53 5.86 -9.10 -2.45
N LEU A 54 5.66 -7.82 -2.13
CA LEU A 54 4.42 -7.12 -2.46
C LEU A 54 4.21 -7.07 -3.98
N ILE A 55 5.25 -6.70 -4.73
CA ILE A 55 5.18 -6.66 -6.20
C ILE A 55 4.88 -8.05 -6.77
N ALA A 56 5.57 -9.08 -6.27
CA ALA A 56 5.37 -10.45 -6.75
C ALA A 56 3.93 -10.93 -6.49
N ASP A 57 3.39 -10.66 -5.31
CA ASP A 57 2.05 -11.07 -4.95
C ASP A 57 1.00 -10.36 -5.79
N LEU A 58 1.17 -9.05 -6.04
CA LEU A 58 0.25 -8.29 -6.89
C LEU A 58 0.32 -8.74 -8.35
N ALA A 59 1.51 -9.00 -8.84
CA ALA A 59 1.69 -9.50 -10.21
C ALA A 59 0.95 -10.83 -10.40
N ALA A 60 1.07 -11.74 -9.44
CA ALA A 60 0.38 -13.02 -9.47
C ALA A 60 -1.14 -12.85 -9.38
N GLU A 61 -1.60 -11.99 -8.48
CA GLU A 61 -3.05 -11.78 -8.26
C GLU A 61 -3.72 -11.19 -9.50
N PHE A 62 -3.07 -10.25 -10.18
CA PHE A 62 -3.66 -9.56 -11.33
C PHE A 62 -3.19 -10.11 -12.68
N GLY A 63 -2.43 -11.20 -12.67
CA GLY A 63 -1.99 -11.86 -13.90
C GLY A 63 -1.10 -10.99 -14.77
N GLN A 64 -0.23 -10.18 -14.17
CA GLN A 64 0.66 -9.27 -14.88
C GLN A 64 2.12 -9.53 -14.55
N ALA A 65 3.02 -9.04 -15.40
CA ALA A 65 4.45 -9.14 -15.13
C ALA A 65 4.85 -8.21 -13.98
N ALA A 66 5.82 -8.65 -13.19
CA ALA A 66 6.34 -7.83 -12.08
C ALA A 66 6.85 -6.47 -12.58
N ASP A 67 7.49 -6.43 -13.73
CA ASP A 67 8.00 -5.17 -14.33
C ASP A 67 6.88 -4.18 -14.66
N THR A 68 5.68 -4.69 -14.95
CA THR A 68 4.51 -3.86 -15.22
C THR A 68 3.93 -3.28 -13.93
N VAL A 69 3.95 -4.07 -12.86
CA VAL A 69 3.36 -3.69 -11.58
C VAL A 69 4.29 -2.79 -10.77
N ALA A 70 5.60 -3.02 -10.86
CA ALA A 70 6.57 -2.35 -10.00
C ALA A 70 6.50 -0.82 -10.02
N PRO A 71 6.41 -0.13 -11.17
CA PRO A 71 6.34 1.34 -11.17
C PRO A 71 5.11 1.87 -10.43
N ASP A 72 3.97 1.21 -10.57
CA ASP A 72 2.73 1.61 -9.91
C ASP A 72 2.83 1.40 -8.40
N VAL A 73 3.41 0.27 -7.98
CA VAL A 73 3.62 -0.02 -6.57
C VAL A 73 4.59 0.99 -5.97
N ASP A 74 5.68 1.30 -6.66
CA ASP A 74 6.67 2.26 -6.17
C ASP A 74 6.06 3.65 -5.97
N ALA A 75 5.26 4.12 -6.93
CA ALA A 75 4.58 5.41 -6.81
C ALA A 75 3.61 5.42 -5.64
N PHE A 76 2.88 4.33 -5.44
CA PHE A 76 1.94 4.20 -4.34
C PHE A 76 2.64 4.19 -2.99
N LEU A 77 3.71 3.39 -2.85
CA LEU A 77 4.48 3.33 -1.61
C LEU A 77 5.11 4.67 -1.28
N GLU A 78 5.62 5.38 -2.28
CA GLU A 78 6.20 6.70 -2.09
C GLU A 78 5.16 7.69 -1.57
N GLN A 79 3.97 7.67 -2.12
CA GLN A 79 2.86 8.51 -1.69
C GLN A 79 2.46 8.22 -0.24
N LEU A 80 2.35 6.94 0.12
CA LEU A 80 2.00 6.54 1.48
C LEU A 80 3.10 6.90 2.48
N THR A 81 4.35 6.74 2.09
CA THR A 81 5.51 7.09 2.93
C THR A 81 5.55 8.60 3.18
N ALA A 82 5.33 9.41 2.14
CA ALA A 82 5.30 10.86 2.24
C ALA A 82 4.18 11.34 3.15
N ALA A 83 3.07 10.63 3.18
CA ALA A 83 1.93 10.95 4.05
C ALA A 83 2.13 10.45 5.49
N GLY A 84 3.20 9.68 5.75
CA GLY A 84 3.48 9.15 7.08
C GLY A 84 2.62 7.96 7.47
N LEU A 85 2.05 7.26 6.50
CA LEU A 85 1.10 6.16 6.76
C LEU A 85 1.78 4.81 6.83
N ILE A 86 2.94 4.65 6.22
CA ILE A 86 3.68 3.40 6.21
C ILE A 86 5.17 3.63 6.43
N ASP A 87 5.87 2.53 6.70
CA ASP A 87 7.30 2.47 6.92
C ASP A 87 7.87 1.29 6.13
N GLY A 88 9.18 1.33 5.84
CA GLY A 88 9.86 0.21 5.20
C GLY A 88 9.88 0.24 3.68
N ALA A 89 9.47 1.34 3.06
CA ALA A 89 9.40 1.43 1.59
C ALA A 89 10.74 1.80 0.94
N ASP A 90 11.76 2.07 1.70
CA ASP A 90 13.08 2.47 1.21
C ASP A 90 13.82 1.33 0.51
#